data_0ef0d9e9805e00809c0ada84dd626ad4
#
_entry.id   0ef0d9e9805e00809c0ada84dd626ad4
#
_cell.length_a   1.000
_cell.length_b   1.000
_cell.length_c   1.000
_cell.angle_alpha   90.00
_cell.angle_beta   90.00
_cell.angle_gamma   90.00
#
_symmetry.space_group_name_H-M   'P 1'
#
loop_
_entity.id
_entity.type
_entity.pdbx_description
1 polymer ?
#
loop_
_entity_poly.entity_id
_entity_poly.type
_entity_poly.pdbx_seq_one_letter_code
_entity_poly.pdbx_strand_id
1 'polypeptide(L)'
;IYGKMQPPGILETCRDGDLQNVIAFHSLSKRSNVPGMRSGFVVGDADLMADYARLRSYSGGASPLPVLAVATALWRDEAHVVESRDLYRRKFDVAEQRLGNRAGFYRPDGGFYLWLDVGDGEATTRRLWHGTGIKAMPGAYLSHGEGASSPGGPYIRLALVHDLETTEDALDRLAGAL
;
A
#
# COMPACT_ATOMS: atom_id res chain seq x y z
N ILE A 1 6.24 -2.64 5.85
CA ILE A 1 7.61 -2.14 6.00
C ILE A 1 8.56 -3.30 5.79
N TYR A 2 9.39 -3.24 4.74
CA TYR A 2 10.14 -4.41 4.24
C TYR A 2 11.64 -4.12 4.05
N GLY A 3 12.07 -2.86 4.21
CA GLY A 3 13.47 -2.45 4.10
C GLY A 3 14.33 -2.89 5.28
N LYS A 4 15.63 -2.66 5.19
CA LYS A 4 16.60 -2.94 6.26
C LYS A 4 16.45 -2.00 7.45
N MET A 5 16.03 -0.76 7.19
CA MET A 5 15.73 0.24 8.22
C MET A 5 14.22 0.32 8.45
N GLN A 6 13.84 0.46 9.70
CA GLN A 6 12.45 0.74 10.05
C GLN A 6 12.16 2.20 9.69
N PRO A 7 11.21 2.49 8.76
CA PRO A 7 10.83 3.86 8.48
C PRO A 7 10.26 4.52 9.74
N PRO A 8 10.57 5.79 10.01
CA PRO A 8 10.05 6.51 11.16
C PRO A 8 8.53 6.69 11.03
N GLY A 9 7.83 6.58 12.16
CA GLY A 9 6.43 6.95 12.27
C GLY A 9 6.28 8.44 12.59
N ILE A 10 5.13 9.05 12.23
CA ILE A 10 4.88 10.48 12.53
C ILE A 10 5.02 10.79 14.03
N LEU A 11 4.71 9.81 14.89
CA LEU A 11 4.80 10.00 16.34
C LEU A 11 6.25 10.12 16.84
N GLU A 12 7.23 9.66 16.08
CA GLU A 12 8.65 9.85 16.41
C GLU A 12 9.11 11.31 16.27
N THR A 13 8.34 12.13 15.57
CA THR A 13 8.58 13.58 15.50
C THR A 13 8.06 14.34 16.71
N CYS A 14 7.24 13.68 17.54
CA CYS A 14 6.63 14.26 18.73
C CYS A 14 7.62 14.19 19.89
N ARG A 15 8.19 15.35 20.25
CA ARG A 15 9.13 15.46 21.38
C ARG A 15 8.37 15.41 22.70
N ASP A 16 8.90 14.66 23.66
CA ASP A 16 8.36 14.57 25.03
C ASP A 16 6.87 14.20 25.13
N GLY A 17 6.35 13.53 24.10
CA GLY A 17 4.94 13.14 24.04
C GLY A 17 3.99 14.28 23.66
N ASP A 18 4.50 15.43 23.23
CA ASP A 18 3.69 16.53 22.71
C ASP A 18 3.15 16.17 21.32
N LEU A 19 1.84 15.98 21.23
CA LEU A 19 1.12 15.65 20.02
C LEU A 19 0.47 16.88 19.37
N GLN A 20 0.84 18.08 19.74
CA GLN A 20 0.22 19.31 19.23
C GLN A 20 0.30 19.36 17.69
N ASN A 21 -0.85 19.58 17.05
CA ASN A 21 -1.02 19.61 15.59
C ASN A 21 -0.67 18.30 14.86
N VAL A 22 -0.58 17.17 15.56
CA VAL A 22 -0.31 15.86 14.97
C VAL A 22 -1.54 14.98 15.02
N ILE A 23 -1.88 14.36 13.90
CA ILE A 23 -2.91 13.32 13.78
C ILE A 23 -2.32 12.13 13.02
N ALA A 24 -2.38 10.96 13.63
CA ALA A 24 -1.99 9.70 13.00
C ALA A 24 -3.20 8.80 12.79
N PHE A 25 -3.37 8.31 11.55
CA PHE A 25 -4.40 7.35 11.18
C PHE A 25 -3.78 5.99 10.95
N HIS A 26 -4.38 4.96 11.55
CA HIS A 26 -3.99 3.57 11.34
C HIS A 26 -5.17 2.74 10.85
N SER A 27 -4.88 1.73 10.03
CA SER A 27 -5.90 0.87 9.45
C SER A 27 -5.49 -0.59 9.47
N LEU A 28 -6.43 -1.48 9.77
CA LEU A 28 -6.27 -2.93 9.64
C LEU A 28 -6.30 -3.40 8.17
N SER A 29 -6.78 -2.56 7.26
CA SER A 29 -6.93 -2.93 5.84
C SER A 29 -5.65 -3.46 5.21
N LYS A 30 -4.51 -2.86 5.53
CA LYS A 30 -3.20 -3.25 4.97
C LYS A 30 -2.28 -3.90 6.01
N ARG A 31 -2.45 -3.58 7.29
CA ARG A 31 -1.70 -4.21 8.36
C ARG A 31 -2.06 -5.70 8.52
N SER A 32 -3.36 -6.00 8.45
CA SER A 32 -3.92 -7.33 8.76
C SER A 32 -4.66 -7.97 7.59
N ASN A 33 -4.54 -7.42 6.38
CA ASN A 33 -5.18 -7.93 5.16
C ASN A 33 -6.72 -8.08 5.24
N VAL A 34 -7.38 -7.23 6.02
CA VAL A 34 -8.83 -7.24 6.22
C VAL A 34 -9.51 -5.93 5.76
N PRO A 35 -9.37 -5.54 4.49
CA PRO A 35 -9.91 -4.27 4.01
C PRO A 35 -11.44 -4.22 4.10
N GLY A 36 -12.12 -5.36 4.03
CA GLY A 36 -13.59 -5.47 4.13
C GLY A 36 -14.14 -5.11 5.51
N MET A 37 -13.35 -5.22 6.56
CA MET A 37 -13.80 -4.87 7.92
C MET A 37 -13.99 -3.36 8.14
N ARG A 38 -13.44 -2.50 7.29
CA ARG A 38 -13.54 -1.03 7.42
C ARG A 38 -13.16 -0.53 8.81
N SER A 39 -12.08 -1.04 9.40
CA SER A 39 -11.66 -0.76 10.76
C SER A 39 -10.26 -0.14 10.81
N GLY A 40 -10.10 0.80 11.73
CA GLY A 40 -8.87 1.51 12.02
C GLY A 40 -9.05 2.38 13.26
N PHE A 41 -8.02 3.13 13.61
CA PHE A 41 -8.10 4.12 14.68
C PHE A 41 -7.36 5.40 14.29
N VAL A 42 -7.63 6.44 15.05
CA VAL A 42 -6.93 7.72 14.96
C VAL A 42 -6.44 8.11 16.34
N VAL A 43 -5.29 8.75 16.41
CA VAL A 43 -4.66 9.24 17.63
C VAL A 43 -3.90 10.52 17.34
N GLY A 44 -3.81 11.44 18.29
CA GLY A 44 -3.09 12.68 18.10
C GLY A 44 -3.45 13.77 19.09
N ASP A 45 -3.33 14.99 18.66
CA ASP A 45 -3.68 16.22 19.37
C ASP A 45 -5.07 16.13 20.03
N ALA A 46 -5.15 16.44 21.31
CA ALA A 46 -6.38 16.25 22.10
C ALA A 46 -7.55 17.12 21.59
N ASP A 47 -7.27 18.36 21.19
CA ASP A 47 -8.30 19.28 20.70
C ASP A 47 -8.80 18.84 19.33
N LEU A 48 -7.89 18.49 18.43
CA LEU A 48 -8.22 17.93 17.13
C LEU A 48 -8.99 16.60 17.26
N MET A 49 -8.64 15.75 18.26
CA MET A 49 -9.37 14.51 18.52
C MET A 49 -10.78 14.76 19.04
N ALA A 50 -10.98 15.78 19.88
CA ALA A 50 -12.31 16.16 20.34
C ALA A 50 -13.22 16.62 19.19
N ASP A 51 -12.70 17.47 18.28
CA ASP A 51 -13.42 17.93 17.10
C ASP A 51 -13.70 16.78 16.12
N TYR A 52 -12.72 15.90 15.91
CA TYR A 52 -12.90 14.70 15.10
C TYR A 52 -13.97 13.77 15.65
N ALA A 53 -13.97 13.52 16.96
CA ALA A 53 -14.98 12.68 17.62
C ALA A 53 -16.38 13.29 17.46
N ARG A 54 -16.49 14.61 17.60
CA ARG A 54 -17.75 15.35 17.38
C ARG A 54 -18.22 15.21 15.93
N LEU A 55 -17.34 15.40 14.94
CA LEU A 55 -17.64 15.21 13.52
C LEU A 55 -18.10 13.77 13.25
N ARG A 56 -17.44 12.78 13.83
CA ARG A 56 -17.75 11.35 13.67
C ARG A 56 -19.13 10.98 14.24
N SER A 57 -19.61 11.68 15.26
CA SER A 57 -20.95 11.42 15.83
C SER A 57 -22.09 11.72 14.85
N TYR A 58 -21.83 12.54 13.82
CA TYR A 58 -22.82 12.91 12.80
C TYR A 58 -22.54 12.28 11.42
N SER A 59 -21.28 12.12 11.06
CA SER A 59 -20.85 11.83 9.67
C SER A 59 -20.40 10.39 9.45
N GLY A 60 -20.74 9.48 10.31
CA GLY A 60 -20.37 8.08 10.08
C GLY A 60 -20.95 7.16 11.12
N GLY A 61 -21.40 6.00 10.68
CA GLY A 61 -21.91 4.97 11.59
C GLY A 61 -20.83 4.48 12.55
N ALA A 62 -21.25 4.10 13.76
CA ALA A 62 -20.40 3.34 14.67
C ALA A 62 -20.07 1.98 14.06
N SER A 63 -18.85 1.50 14.31
CA SER A 63 -18.49 0.14 13.90
C SER A 63 -19.32 -0.87 14.71
N PRO A 64 -19.85 -1.94 14.08
CA PRO A 64 -20.57 -2.98 14.80
C PRO A 64 -19.70 -3.64 15.87
N LEU A 65 -20.28 -4.00 17.03
CA LEU A 65 -19.56 -4.61 18.15
C LEU A 65 -18.73 -5.86 17.75
N PRO A 66 -19.23 -6.78 16.91
CA PRO A 66 -18.42 -7.91 16.44
C PRO A 66 -17.17 -7.47 15.68
N VAL A 67 -17.26 -6.41 14.84
CA VAL A 67 -16.11 -5.86 14.12
C VAL A 67 -15.10 -5.27 15.10
N LEU A 68 -15.55 -4.57 16.14
CA LEU A 68 -14.66 -4.01 17.17
C LEU A 68 -13.95 -5.12 17.96
N ALA A 69 -14.63 -6.21 18.29
CA ALA A 69 -14.03 -7.36 18.98
C ALA A 69 -12.92 -8.00 18.14
N VAL A 70 -13.18 -8.27 16.85
CA VAL A 70 -12.18 -8.82 15.93
C VAL A 70 -11.04 -7.83 15.71
N ALA A 71 -11.33 -6.54 15.53
CA ALA A 71 -10.32 -5.50 15.39
C ALA A 71 -9.39 -5.45 16.60
N THR A 72 -9.93 -5.54 17.81
CA THR A 72 -9.14 -5.57 19.05
C THR A 72 -8.19 -6.78 19.09
N ALA A 73 -8.67 -7.96 18.70
CA ALA A 73 -7.83 -9.15 18.60
C ALA A 73 -6.70 -8.97 17.59
N LEU A 74 -7.01 -8.45 16.39
CA LEU A 74 -6.01 -8.20 15.35
C LEU A 74 -4.96 -7.14 15.74
N TRP A 75 -5.34 -6.11 16.50
CA TRP A 75 -4.38 -5.12 17.00
C TRP A 75 -3.43 -5.69 18.06
N ARG A 76 -3.83 -6.73 18.78
CA ARG A 76 -3.02 -7.41 19.80
C ARG A 76 -2.14 -8.52 19.24
N ASP A 77 -2.44 -9.00 18.05
CA ASP A 77 -1.69 -10.06 17.38
C ASP A 77 -0.66 -9.48 16.40
N GLU A 78 0.62 -9.72 16.66
CA GLU A 78 1.72 -9.36 15.77
C GLU A 78 2.20 -10.53 14.90
N ALA A 79 1.83 -11.78 15.22
CA ALA A 79 2.33 -12.94 14.50
C ALA A 79 1.94 -12.90 13.01
N HIS A 80 0.68 -12.67 12.70
CA HIS A 80 0.21 -12.56 11.31
C HIS A 80 0.84 -11.37 10.55
N VAL A 81 1.23 -10.30 11.27
CA VAL A 81 1.92 -9.14 10.67
C VAL A 81 3.33 -9.51 10.25
N VAL A 82 4.05 -10.26 11.09
CA VAL A 82 5.39 -10.77 10.78
C VAL A 82 5.33 -11.71 9.57
N GLU A 83 4.42 -12.69 9.56
CA GLU A 83 4.22 -13.61 8.44
C GLU A 83 3.90 -12.88 7.13
N SER A 84 2.99 -11.91 7.17
CA SER A 84 2.63 -11.10 6.01
C SER A 84 3.83 -10.29 5.49
N ARG A 85 4.61 -9.68 6.39
CA ARG A 85 5.85 -8.95 6.01
C ARG A 85 6.87 -9.86 5.34
N ASP A 86 7.06 -11.07 5.86
CA ASP A 86 8.02 -12.03 5.30
C ASP A 86 7.57 -12.54 3.92
N LEU A 87 6.26 -12.72 3.73
CA LEU A 87 5.71 -13.06 2.42
C LEU A 87 5.98 -11.94 1.41
N TYR A 88 5.73 -10.67 1.78
CA TYR A 88 5.98 -9.55 0.88
C TYR A 88 7.47 -9.32 0.62
N ARG A 89 8.35 -9.54 1.60
CA ARG A 89 9.79 -9.51 1.35
C ARG A 89 10.19 -10.47 0.23
N ARG A 90 9.73 -11.73 0.31
CA ARG A 90 10.00 -12.74 -0.73
C ARG A 90 9.48 -12.32 -2.11
N LYS A 91 8.30 -11.71 -2.18
CA LYS A 91 7.75 -11.19 -3.44
C LYS A 91 8.61 -10.06 -4.02
N PHE A 92 9.10 -9.16 -3.17
CA PHE A 92 10.02 -8.11 -3.62
C PHE A 92 11.40 -8.66 -4.01
N ASP A 93 11.89 -9.72 -3.34
CA ASP A 93 13.13 -10.40 -3.72
C ASP A 93 13.00 -10.97 -5.15
N VAL A 94 11.88 -11.60 -5.45
CA VAL A 94 11.58 -12.09 -6.82
C VAL A 94 11.48 -10.93 -7.81
N ALA A 95 10.77 -9.85 -7.46
CA ALA A 95 10.67 -8.68 -8.34
C ALA A 95 12.03 -8.08 -8.66
N GLU A 96 12.92 -7.95 -7.68
CA GLU A 96 14.28 -7.47 -7.84
C GLU A 96 15.12 -8.39 -8.75
N GLN A 97 15.01 -9.71 -8.57
CA GLN A 97 15.70 -10.69 -9.40
C GLN A 97 15.22 -10.68 -10.87
N ARG A 98 13.93 -10.51 -11.11
CA ARG A 98 13.33 -10.59 -12.44
C ARG A 98 13.42 -9.27 -13.21
N LEU A 99 13.25 -8.16 -12.53
CA LEU A 99 13.22 -6.84 -13.17
C LEU A 99 14.61 -6.18 -13.18
N GLY A 100 15.42 -6.37 -12.16
CA GLY A 100 16.74 -5.72 -12.06
C GLY A 100 16.59 -4.20 -12.18
N ASN A 101 17.24 -3.61 -13.18
CA ASN A 101 17.16 -2.17 -13.46
C ASN A 101 16.12 -1.80 -14.55
N ARG A 102 15.26 -2.73 -14.97
CA ARG A 102 14.28 -2.48 -16.03
C ARG A 102 13.18 -1.56 -15.53
N ALA A 103 12.67 -0.73 -16.44
CA ALA A 103 11.53 0.16 -16.19
C ALA A 103 11.66 0.98 -14.89
N GLY A 104 12.88 1.43 -14.55
CA GLY A 104 13.14 2.20 -13.34
C GLY A 104 12.78 1.50 -12.04
N PHE A 105 12.78 0.15 -12.04
CA PHE A 105 12.46 -0.60 -10.82
C PHE A 105 13.34 -0.18 -9.65
N TYR A 106 12.72 0.03 -8.52
CA TYR A 106 13.37 0.18 -7.22
C TYR A 106 12.60 -0.62 -6.17
N ARG A 107 13.31 -1.12 -5.17
CA ARG A 107 12.70 -1.78 -4.04
C ARG A 107 12.18 -0.72 -3.05
N PRO A 108 10.85 -0.62 -2.84
CA PRO A 108 10.32 0.35 -1.88
C PRO A 108 10.60 -0.08 -0.44
N ASP A 109 10.71 0.87 0.48
CA ASP A 109 10.85 0.60 1.91
C ASP A 109 9.59 -0.01 2.53
N GLY A 110 8.46 0.10 1.87
CA GLY A 110 7.19 -0.47 2.32
C GLY A 110 6.13 -0.46 1.23
N GLY A 111 5.01 -1.06 1.54
CA GLY A 111 3.90 -1.19 0.59
C GLY A 111 3.84 -2.58 -0.04
N PHE A 112 3.08 -2.73 -1.11
CA PHE A 112 2.88 -4.00 -1.83
C PHE A 112 2.66 -3.75 -3.32
N TYR A 113 3.15 -2.62 -3.81
CA TYR A 113 3.07 -2.22 -5.21
C TYR A 113 4.45 -2.12 -5.83
N LEU A 114 4.54 -2.44 -7.11
CA LEU A 114 5.58 -1.97 -8.01
C LEU A 114 5.08 -0.70 -8.68
N TRP A 115 5.97 0.26 -8.83
CA TRP A 115 5.77 1.49 -9.58
C TRP A 115 6.87 1.55 -10.63
N LEU A 116 6.50 1.33 -11.91
CA LEU A 116 7.46 1.11 -12.99
C LEU A 116 7.30 2.20 -14.04
N ASP A 117 8.41 2.79 -14.46
CA ASP A 117 8.48 3.73 -15.58
C ASP A 117 8.56 2.95 -16.89
N VAL A 118 7.53 3.05 -17.67
CA VAL A 118 7.38 2.36 -18.97
C VAL A 118 7.21 3.32 -20.14
N GLY A 119 7.40 4.63 -19.89
CA GLY A 119 7.27 5.71 -20.86
C GLY A 119 5.82 6.10 -21.16
N ASP A 120 4.96 5.16 -21.47
CA ASP A 120 3.51 5.34 -21.66
C ASP A 120 2.76 4.27 -20.88
N GLY A 121 2.21 4.66 -19.72
CA GLY A 121 1.52 3.76 -18.81
C GLY A 121 0.24 3.18 -19.39
N GLU A 122 -0.55 3.96 -20.14
CA GLU A 122 -1.80 3.47 -20.73
C GLU A 122 -1.57 2.48 -21.87
N ALA A 123 -0.71 2.85 -22.81
CA ALA A 123 -0.38 1.95 -23.94
C ALA A 123 0.26 0.66 -23.42
N THR A 124 1.17 0.75 -22.47
CA THR A 124 1.82 -0.43 -21.87
C THR A 124 0.83 -1.30 -21.10
N THR A 125 -0.10 -0.73 -20.34
CA THR A 125 -1.13 -1.51 -19.65
C THR A 125 -1.99 -2.32 -20.63
N ARG A 126 -2.41 -1.72 -21.74
CA ARG A 126 -3.17 -2.43 -22.81
C ARG A 126 -2.34 -3.56 -23.42
N ARG A 127 -1.07 -3.27 -23.77
CA ARG A 127 -0.15 -4.27 -24.36
C ARG A 127 0.08 -5.45 -23.40
N LEU A 128 0.33 -5.19 -22.13
CA LEU A 128 0.51 -6.22 -21.10
C LEU A 128 -0.75 -7.08 -20.95
N TRP A 129 -1.92 -6.47 -20.90
CA TRP A 129 -3.17 -7.20 -20.79
C TRP A 129 -3.39 -8.15 -21.98
N HIS A 130 -3.23 -7.65 -23.21
CA HIS A 130 -3.43 -8.46 -24.41
C HIS A 130 -2.36 -9.52 -24.61
N GLY A 131 -1.09 -9.21 -24.34
CA GLY A 131 0.02 -10.11 -24.63
C GLY A 131 0.34 -11.10 -23.53
N THR A 132 0.06 -10.75 -22.27
CA THR A 132 0.49 -11.54 -21.11
C THR A 132 -0.61 -11.86 -20.10
N GLY A 133 -1.79 -11.25 -20.24
CA GLY A 133 -2.86 -11.35 -19.24
C GLY A 133 -2.58 -10.59 -17.92
N ILE A 134 -1.50 -9.81 -17.84
CA ILE A 134 -1.17 -9.02 -16.65
C ILE A 134 -2.03 -7.77 -16.59
N LYS A 135 -2.74 -7.62 -15.45
CA LYS A 135 -3.58 -6.45 -15.20
C LYS A 135 -2.81 -5.44 -14.36
N ALA A 136 -2.36 -4.36 -14.99
CA ALA A 136 -1.73 -3.21 -14.34
C ALA A 136 -2.70 -2.03 -14.26
N MET A 137 -2.37 -1.03 -13.48
CA MET A 137 -3.10 0.24 -13.43
C MET A 137 -2.21 1.34 -14.02
N PRO A 138 -2.68 2.10 -15.03
CA PRO A 138 -1.95 3.25 -15.53
C PRO A 138 -1.76 4.29 -14.42
N GLY A 139 -0.55 4.82 -14.29
CA GLY A 139 -0.22 5.81 -13.27
C GLY A 139 -0.96 7.14 -13.48
N ALA A 140 -1.31 7.48 -14.72
CA ALA A 140 -2.12 8.65 -15.04
C ALA A 140 -3.46 8.68 -14.27
N TYR A 141 -4.06 7.52 -13.99
CA TYR A 141 -5.33 7.42 -13.24
C TYR A 141 -5.17 7.69 -11.74
N LEU A 142 -3.94 7.81 -11.26
CA LEU A 142 -3.60 8.04 -9.86
C LEU A 142 -2.96 9.41 -9.62
N SER A 143 -2.88 10.25 -10.65
CA SER A 143 -2.26 11.57 -10.59
C SER A 143 -3.14 12.64 -11.23
N HIS A 144 -2.85 13.91 -10.91
CA HIS A 144 -3.50 15.03 -11.56
C HIS A 144 -2.93 15.28 -12.96
N GLY A 145 -3.73 15.84 -13.86
CA GLY A 145 -3.40 16.05 -15.26
C GLY A 145 -4.02 15.00 -16.19
N GLU A 146 -3.88 15.19 -17.48
CA GLU A 146 -4.46 14.30 -18.51
C GLU A 146 -3.36 13.56 -19.29
N GLY A 147 -3.57 12.27 -19.50
CA GLY A 147 -2.72 11.43 -20.33
C GLY A 147 -1.23 11.51 -20.02
N ALA A 148 -0.41 11.65 -21.04
CA ALA A 148 1.05 11.70 -20.92
C ALA A 148 1.60 12.97 -20.21
N SER A 149 0.79 14.03 -20.09
CA SER A 149 1.18 15.25 -19.36
C SER A 149 1.02 15.14 -17.85
N SER A 150 0.33 14.09 -17.38
CA SER A 150 0.21 13.77 -15.97
C SER A 150 1.54 13.26 -15.40
N PRO A 151 1.94 13.63 -14.17
CA PRO A 151 3.14 13.08 -13.53
C PRO A 151 3.17 11.54 -13.48
N GLY A 152 2.00 10.90 -13.41
CA GLY A 152 1.86 9.45 -13.46
C GLY A 152 1.82 8.87 -14.88
N GLY A 153 1.76 9.70 -15.93
CA GLY A 153 1.61 9.25 -17.32
C GLY A 153 2.60 8.17 -17.76
N PRO A 154 3.91 8.33 -17.48
CA PRO A 154 4.91 7.32 -17.85
C PRO A 154 4.81 6.00 -17.08
N TYR A 155 4.06 5.93 -16.00
CA TYR A 155 4.14 4.84 -15.03
C TYR A 155 2.98 3.85 -15.10
N ILE A 156 3.27 2.62 -14.65
CA ILE A 156 2.26 1.62 -14.30
C ILE A 156 2.41 1.19 -12.85
N ARG A 157 1.29 0.85 -12.21
CA ARG A 157 1.25 0.27 -10.87
C ARG A 157 0.81 -1.19 -10.95
N LEU A 158 1.59 -2.08 -10.32
CA LEU A 158 1.24 -3.48 -10.12
C LEU A 158 1.17 -3.82 -8.65
N ALA A 159 0.13 -4.56 -8.24
CA ALA A 159 -0.04 -5.02 -6.88
C ALA A 159 0.44 -6.47 -6.72
N LEU A 160 1.34 -6.73 -5.77
CA LEU A 160 1.89 -8.06 -5.48
C LEU A 160 0.97 -8.83 -4.51
N VAL A 161 -0.33 -8.92 -4.79
CA VAL A 161 -1.34 -9.44 -3.85
C VAL A 161 -1.60 -10.94 -3.96
N HIS A 162 -1.19 -11.58 -5.06
CA HIS A 162 -1.33 -13.03 -5.25
C HIS A 162 -0.34 -13.82 -4.39
N ASP A 163 -0.47 -15.15 -4.35
CA ASP A 163 0.53 -16.03 -3.74
C ASP A 163 1.90 -15.89 -4.42
N LEU A 164 2.92 -16.54 -3.85
CA LEU A 164 4.28 -16.38 -4.35
C LEU A 164 4.45 -16.98 -5.74
N GLU A 165 3.90 -18.17 -6.00
CA GLU A 165 4.01 -18.88 -7.28
C GLU A 165 3.37 -18.07 -8.43
N THR A 166 2.14 -17.60 -8.22
CA THR A 166 1.44 -16.73 -9.18
C THR A 166 2.19 -15.41 -9.40
N THR A 167 2.82 -14.88 -8.35
CA THR A 167 3.61 -13.66 -8.43
C THR A 167 4.88 -13.88 -9.25
N GLU A 168 5.58 -14.99 -9.06
CA GLU A 168 6.78 -15.37 -9.83
C GLU A 168 6.46 -15.51 -11.31
N ASP A 169 5.44 -16.29 -11.66
CA ASP A 169 5.00 -16.47 -13.04
C ASP A 169 4.62 -15.12 -13.71
N ALA A 170 3.86 -14.30 -12.99
CA ALA A 170 3.50 -12.97 -13.50
C ALA A 170 4.72 -12.06 -13.72
N LEU A 171 5.71 -12.09 -12.82
CA LEU A 171 6.93 -11.30 -12.94
C LEU A 171 7.83 -11.81 -14.08
N ASP A 172 7.88 -13.11 -14.34
CA ASP A 172 8.59 -13.68 -15.49
C ASP A 172 7.97 -13.20 -16.80
N ARG A 173 6.63 -13.24 -16.92
CA ARG A 173 5.92 -12.72 -18.11
C ARG A 173 6.08 -11.21 -18.26
N LEU A 174 6.07 -10.47 -17.15
CA LEU A 174 6.28 -9.03 -17.14
C LEU A 174 7.68 -8.68 -17.65
N ALA A 175 8.71 -9.34 -17.12
CA ALA A 175 10.09 -9.11 -17.50
C ALA A 175 10.37 -9.43 -19.00
N GLY A 176 9.63 -10.37 -19.57
CA GLY A 176 9.70 -10.70 -21.00
C GLY A 176 8.97 -9.70 -21.89
N ALA A 177 8.07 -8.88 -21.33
CA ALA A 177 7.23 -7.93 -22.07
C ALA A 177 7.68 -6.45 -21.94
N LEU A 178 8.55 -6.14 -20.97
CA LEU A 178 9.21 -4.84 -20.76
C LEU A 178 10.54 -4.77 -21.51
#